data_dfb04175ea1741b6a3e657b4059bc7c9
#
_entry.id   dfb04175ea1741b6a3e657b4059bc7c9
#
_cell.length_a   1.000
_cell.length_b   1.000
_cell.length_c   1.000
_cell.angle_alpha   90.00
_cell.angle_beta   90.00
_cell.angle_gamma   90.00
#
_symmetry.space_group_name_H-M   'P 1'
#
loop_
_entity.id
_entity.type
_entity.pdbx_description
1 polymer ?
#
loop_
_entity_poly.entity_id
_entity_poly.type
_entity_poly.pdbx_seq_one_letter_code
_entity_poly.pdbx_strand_id
1 'polypeptide(L)'
;GFKNITIDDIRVFDTFRSAIAIESVDGGHIENININNIIAKNTGNALFIRLGHRAGERPGTIKNISIKNMTVEIPFGRPDINYDLRGPEVDFFHNPFPSSITGIPGYYIEGIHLENIEITYPGRATKGMAYIPLNRLNQVPEQIDKYPEFSMFGELPSWGFYIRHTKNIKMKNVKLKLTEPDYRPPIIMDDVKGESLEQLFFPLDKREQIIIVN
;
A
#
# COMPACT_ATOMS: atom_id res chain seq x y z
N GLY A 1 18.11 10.26 -5.54
CA GLY A 1 16.79 10.64 -5.03
C GLY A 1 16.04 11.56 -5.95
N PHE A 2 14.80 11.89 -5.58
CA PHE A 2 13.88 12.72 -6.36
C PHE A 2 13.30 13.81 -5.46
N LYS A 3 13.20 15.04 -5.95
CA LYS A 3 12.62 16.16 -5.19
C LYS A 3 11.78 17.06 -6.08
N ASN A 4 10.70 17.60 -5.51
CA ASN A 4 9.88 18.63 -6.14
C ASN A 4 9.31 18.19 -7.51
N ILE A 5 8.68 17.03 -7.55
CA ILE A 5 8.09 16.46 -8.76
C ILE A 5 6.57 16.61 -8.71
N THR A 6 6.00 17.07 -9.80
CA THR A 6 4.55 17.06 -10.02
C THR A 6 4.25 16.21 -11.25
N ILE A 7 3.31 15.27 -11.09
CA ILE A 7 2.85 14.38 -12.16
C ILE A 7 1.33 14.49 -12.20
N ASP A 8 0.77 14.64 -13.39
CA ASP A 8 -0.67 14.78 -13.60
C ASP A 8 -1.13 13.89 -14.77
N ASP A 9 -2.41 13.53 -14.77
CA ASP A 9 -3.07 12.76 -15.84
C ASP A 9 -2.41 11.40 -16.13
N ILE A 10 -2.27 10.56 -15.10
CA ILE A 10 -1.70 9.21 -15.22
C ILE A 10 -2.78 8.21 -15.64
N ARG A 11 -2.44 7.35 -16.60
CA ARG A 11 -3.25 6.21 -17.04
C ARG A 11 -2.41 4.94 -17.00
N VAL A 12 -2.84 3.93 -16.23
CA VAL A 12 -2.12 2.66 -16.08
C VAL A 12 -3.06 1.50 -16.36
N PHE A 13 -2.66 0.61 -17.24
CA PHE A 13 -3.48 -0.55 -17.64
C PHE A 13 -2.62 -1.81 -17.76
N ASP A 14 -3.22 -2.96 -17.44
CA ASP A 14 -2.70 -4.28 -17.76
C ASP A 14 -1.26 -4.51 -17.26
N THR A 15 -0.98 -4.14 -16.00
CA THR A 15 0.33 -4.35 -15.38
C THR A 15 0.22 -5.12 -14.07
N PHE A 16 1.17 -6.00 -13.81
CA PHE A 16 1.24 -6.70 -12.53
C PHE A 16 1.70 -5.79 -11.39
N ARG A 17 2.44 -4.73 -11.66
CA ARG A 17 2.92 -3.78 -10.64
C ARG A 17 1.81 -2.87 -10.10
N SER A 18 2.17 -2.07 -9.10
CA SER A 18 1.28 -1.03 -8.56
C SER A 18 1.03 0.08 -9.57
N ALA A 19 -0.19 0.63 -9.58
CA ALA A 19 -0.50 1.80 -10.39
C ALA A 19 0.43 2.98 -10.03
N ILE A 20 0.72 3.16 -8.75
CA ILE A 20 1.73 4.10 -8.24
C ILE A 20 2.68 3.35 -7.30
N ALA A 21 3.98 3.40 -7.60
CA ALA A 21 5.04 2.89 -6.75
C ALA A 21 6.06 4.00 -6.44
N ILE A 22 6.36 4.22 -5.15
CA ILE A 22 7.36 5.18 -4.66
C ILE A 22 8.28 4.44 -3.71
N GLU A 23 9.51 4.20 -4.16
CA GLU A 23 10.42 3.26 -3.51
C GLU A 23 11.78 3.90 -3.25
N SER A 24 12.25 3.90 -2.00
CA SER A 24 13.60 4.26 -1.61
C SER A 24 14.20 3.14 -0.78
N VAL A 25 15.07 2.33 -1.38
CA VAL A 25 15.67 1.16 -0.72
C VAL A 25 17.20 1.12 -0.78
N ASP A 26 17.80 2.04 -1.52
CA ASP A 26 19.25 2.13 -1.73
C ASP A 26 19.82 3.49 -1.27
N GLY A 27 19.27 4.05 -0.15
CA GLY A 27 19.76 5.29 0.46
C GLY A 27 19.31 6.59 -0.21
N GLY A 28 18.41 6.54 -1.21
CA GLY A 28 17.90 7.72 -1.91
C GLY A 28 16.93 8.55 -1.06
N HIS A 29 16.86 9.87 -1.32
CA HIS A 29 15.89 10.76 -0.69
C HIS A 29 14.80 11.16 -1.69
N ILE A 30 13.54 10.91 -1.32
CA ILE A 30 12.35 11.24 -2.11
C ILE A 30 11.53 12.26 -1.32
N GLU A 31 11.33 13.46 -1.86
CA GLU A 31 10.69 14.56 -1.13
C GLU A 31 9.83 15.44 -2.04
N ASN A 32 8.68 15.89 -1.53
CA ASN A 32 7.78 16.84 -2.18
C ASN A 32 7.28 16.31 -3.55
N ILE A 33 6.61 15.17 -3.54
CA ILE A 33 6.03 14.56 -4.75
C ILE A 33 4.52 14.79 -4.74
N ASN A 34 4.00 15.37 -5.81
CA ASN A 34 2.58 15.61 -6.02
C ASN A 34 2.11 14.81 -7.23
N ILE A 35 1.13 13.94 -7.03
CA ILE A 35 0.56 13.10 -8.07
C ILE A 35 -0.95 13.34 -8.10
N ASN A 36 -1.50 13.60 -9.27
CA ASN A 36 -2.90 13.95 -9.42
C ASN A 36 -3.53 13.32 -10.67
N ASN A 37 -4.86 13.11 -10.64
CA ASN A 37 -5.63 12.58 -11.76
C ASN A 37 -5.14 11.20 -12.25
N ILE A 38 -5.30 10.16 -11.42
CA ILE A 38 -4.85 8.81 -11.71
C ILE A 38 -6.06 7.94 -12.05
N ILE A 39 -6.04 7.27 -13.19
CA ILE A 39 -6.96 6.19 -13.53
C ILE A 39 -6.13 4.94 -13.82
N ALA A 40 -6.44 3.84 -13.12
CA ALA A 40 -5.77 2.58 -13.34
C ALA A 40 -6.79 1.43 -13.37
N LYS A 41 -6.59 0.48 -14.28
CA LYS A 41 -7.42 -0.73 -14.40
C LYS A 41 -6.56 -1.93 -14.70
N ASN A 42 -6.97 -3.07 -14.16
CA ASN A 42 -6.26 -4.31 -14.34
C ASN A 42 -4.78 -4.18 -13.94
N THR A 43 -4.57 -3.60 -12.74
CA THR A 43 -3.23 -3.47 -12.13
C THR A 43 -3.12 -4.40 -10.94
N GLY A 44 -1.94 -4.95 -10.69
CA GLY A 44 -1.71 -5.89 -9.60
C GLY A 44 -1.89 -5.28 -8.22
N ASN A 45 -1.70 -3.97 -8.09
CA ASN A 45 -1.87 -3.22 -6.87
C ASN A 45 -2.21 -1.74 -7.16
N ALA A 46 -2.77 -1.02 -6.22
CA ALA A 46 -3.08 0.40 -6.42
C ALA A 46 -1.91 1.30 -6.01
N LEU A 47 -1.40 1.14 -4.79
CA LEU A 47 -0.39 2.02 -4.22
C LEU A 47 0.64 1.24 -3.41
N PHE A 48 1.92 1.45 -3.71
CA PHE A 48 3.03 0.88 -2.98
C PHE A 48 4.07 1.97 -2.66
N ILE A 49 4.17 2.36 -1.38
CA ILE A 49 5.20 3.31 -0.92
C ILE A 49 6.11 2.56 0.05
N ARG A 50 7.38 2.45 -0.31
CA ARG A 50 8.34 1.63 0.44
C ARG A 50 9.64 2.37 0.73
N LEU A 51 9.97 2.48 2.02
CA LEU A 51 11.31 2.77 2.49
C LEU A 51 11.96 1.45 2.96
N GLY A 52 13.13 1.14 2.45
CA GLY A 52 13.95 -0.01 2.83
C GLY A 52 15.41 0.38 2.97
N HIS A 53 16.29 -0.63 3.13
CA HIS A 53 17.74 -0.41 3.21
C HIS A 53 18.51 -1.61 2.68
N ARG A 54 18.72 -1.65 1.37
CA ARG A 54 19.53 -2.70 0.71
C ARG A 54 21.00 -2.33 0.58
N ALA A 55 21.29 -1.04 0.45
CA ALA A 55 22.63 -0.54 0.21
C ALA A 55 22.82 0.85 0.82
N GLY A 56 24.07 1.26 0.96
CA GLY A 56 24.47 2.54 1.55
C GLY A 56 24.71 2.44 3.08
N GLU A 57 25.24 3.51 3.65
CA GLU A 57 25.56 3.56 5.09
C GLU A 57 24.29 3.75 5.94
N ARG A 58 23.28 4.43 5.40
CA ARG A 58 22.02 4.74 6.08
C ARG A 58 20.83 4.62 5.14
N PRO A 59 19.66 4.30 5.65
CA PRO A 59 18.42 4.37 4.87
C PRO A 59 18.20 5.77 4.27
N GLY A 60 17.53 5.82 3.12
CA GLY A 60 17.06 7.07 2.54
C GLY A 60 15.88 7.68 3.31
N THR A 61 15.15 8.57 2.66
CA THR A 61 13.93 9.17 3.21
C THR A 61 12.81 9.22 2.17
N ILE A 62 11.56 9.13 2.64
CA ILE A 62 10.38 9.43 1.84
C ILE A 62 9.56 10.45 2.64
N LYS A 63 9.37 11.67 2.10
CA LYS A 63 8.70 12.77 2.78
C LYS A 63 7.80 13.59 1.86
N ASN A 64 6.67 14.04 2.40
CA ASN A 64 5.76 14.95 1.73
C ASN A 64 5.26 14.42 0.38
N ILE A 65 4.55 13.30 0.42
CA ILE A 65 3.92 12.69 -0.76
C ILE A 65 2.44 13.02 -0.76
N SER A 66 1.95 13.66 -1.80
CA SER A 66 0.55 13.97 -2.01
C SER A 66 0.00 13.23 -3.23
N ILE A 67 -1.04 12.42 -3.04
CA ILE A 67 -1.73 11.69 -4.11
C ILE A 67 -3.20 12.07 -4.06
N LYS A 68 -3.72 12.61 -5.17
CA LYS A 68 -5.10 13.10 -5.25
C LYS A 68 -5.82 12.60 -6.50
N ASN A 69 -7.15 12.50 -6.37
CA ASN A 69 -8.03 12.17 -7.50
C ASN A 69 -7.62 10.86 -8.19
N MET A 70 -7.61 9.76 -7.44
CA MET A 70 -7.16 8.46 -7.90
C MET A 70 -8.31 7.47 -7.94
N THR A 71 -8.51 6.81 -9.07
CA THR A 71 -9.46 5.70 -9.23
C THR A 71 -8.73 4.47 -9.75
N VAL A 72 -8.81 3.36 -9.01
CA VAL A 72 -8.12 2.11 -9.36
C VAL A 72 -9.06 0.92 -9.24
N GLU A 73 -8.96 0.01 -10.20
CA GLU A 73 -9.62 -1.29 -10.20
C GLU A 73 -8.57 -2.41 -10.27
N ILE A 74 -8.55 -3.25 -9.21
CA ILE A 74 -7.62 -4.37 -9.06
C ILE A 74 -8.39 -5.66 -9.38
N PRO A 75 -7.91 -6.50 -10.32
CA PRO A 75 -8.55 -7.76 -10.67
C PRO A 75 -8.28 -8.84 -9.62
N PHE A 76 -9.11 -9.87 -9.61
CA PHE A 76 -8.90 -11.07 -8.80
C PHE A 76 -7.66 -11.86 -9.24
N GLY A 77 -7.46 -11.99 -10.53
CA GLY A 77 -6.32 -12.70 -11.09
C GLY A 77 -5.05 -11.84 -11.15
N ARG A 78 -3.99 -12.42 -11.64
CA ARG A 78 -2.72 -11.76 -11.88
C ARG A 78 -2.70 -11.14 -13.29
N PRO A 79 -2.74 -9.82 -13.44
CA PRO A 79 -2.48 -9.21 -14.73
C PRO A 79 -1.03 -9.42 -15.13
N ASP A 80 -0.74 -9.39 -16.42
CA ASP A 80 0.62 -9.59 -16.94
C ASP A 80 1.29 -10.85 -16.37
N ILE A 81 0.73 -12.00 -16.71
CA ILE A 81 1.14 -13.32 -16.16
C ILE A 81 2.62 -13.66 -16.42
N ASN A 82 3.24 -13.05 -17.43
CA ASN A 82 4.65 -13.27 -17.77
C ASN A 82 5.60 -12.30 -17.05
N TYR A 83 5.08 -11.41 -16.21
CA TYR A 83 5.94 -10.50 -15.45
C TYR A 83 6.87 -11.28 -14.51
N ASP A 84 8.17 -11.05 -14.64
CA ASP A 84 9.21 -11.66 -13.82
C ASP A 84 9.32 -10.94 -12.47
N LEU A 85 8.87 -11.59 -11.41
CA LEU A 85 8.97 -11.06 -10.06
C LEU A 85 10.42 -11.03 -9.57
N ARG A 86 10.87 -9.87 -9.12
CA ARG A 86 12.21 -9.65 -8.57
C ARG A 86 12.24 -9.60 -7.04
N GLY A 87 11.09 -9.48 -6.40
CA GLY A 87 10.94 -9.51 -4.95
C GLY A 87 10.86 -10.94 -4.41
N PRO A 88 10.62 -11.09 -3.09
CA PRO A 88 10.34 -12.40 -2.50
C PRO A 88 9.18 -13.10 -3.23
N GLU A 89 9.37 -14.38 -3.50
CA GLU A 89 8.32 -15.21 -4.10
C GLU A 89 7.08 -15.28 -3.22
N VAL A 90 5.91 -15.23 -3.85
CA VAL A 90 4.63 -15.44 -3.21
C VAL A 90 3.79 -16.40 -4.06
N ASP A 91 3.29 -17.43 -3.43
CA ASP A 91 2.49 -18.48 -4.07
C ASP A 91 1.00 -18.29 -3.76
N PHE A 92 0.41 -17.25 -4.37
CA PHE A 92 -1.02 -17.01 -4.28
C PHE A 92 -1.68 -17.16 -5.66
N PHE A 93 -2.74 -17.96 -5.72
CA PHE A 93 -3.51 -18.15 -6.94
C PHE A 93 -4.46 -16.98 -7.27
N HIS A 94 -4.64 -16.05 -6.34
CA HIS A 94 -5.43 -14.84 -6.50
C HIS A 94 -4.66 -13.62 -5.98
N ASN A 95 -5.17 -12.42 -6.19
CA ASN A 95 -4.56 -11.20 -5.73
C ASN A 95 -5.09 -10.77 -4.34
N PRO A 96 -4.42 -11.12 -3.22
CA PRO A 96 -4.86 -10.78 -1.88
C PRO A 96 -4.26 -9.45 -1.36
N PHE A 97 -3.46 -8.73 -2.16
CA PHE A 97 -2.59 -7.68 -1.69
C PHE A 97 -3.32 -6.34 -1.51
N PRO A 98 -3.28 -5.73 -0.30
CA PRO A 98 -3.70 -4.36 -0.11
C PRO A 98 -2.68 -3.37 -0.69
N SER A 99 -3.06 -2.12 -0.80
CA SER A 99 -2.10 -1.02 -0.91
C SER A 99 -1.24 -0.96 0.36
N SER A 100 0.04 -0.61 0.25
CA SER A 100 0.89 -0.53 1.42
C SER A 100 1.78 0.71 1.45
N ILE A 101 1.96 1.25 2.66
CA ILE A 101 2.84 2.40 2.95
C ILE A 101 3.70 1.99 4.13
N THR A 102 4.96 1.63 3.86
CA THR A 102 5.79 0.96 4.86
C THR A 102 7.18 1.56 4.95
N GLY A 103 7.48 2.19 6.08
CA GLY A 103 8.83 2.48 6.53
C GLY A 103 9.55 1.23 7.04
N ILE A 104 10.59 1.42 7.82
CA ILE A 104 11.31 0.37 8.53
C ILE A 104 11.53 0.77 10.00
N PRO A 105 11.80 -0.14 10.91
CA PRO A 105 12.01 0.18 12.31
C PRO A 105 13.00 1.32 12.52
N GLY A 106 12.57 2.38 13.21
CA GLY A 106 13.34 3.60 13.44
C GLY A 106 13.41 4.62 12.30
N TYR A 107 12.99 4.26 11.09
CA TYR A 107 12.98 5.15 9.92
C TYR A 107 11.58 5.22 9.31
N TYR A 108 10.91 6.33 9.56
CA TYR A 108 9.52 6.54 9.17
C TYR A 108 9.38 7.20 7.79
N ILE A 109 8.34 6.81 7.07
CA ILE A 109 7.81 7.61 5.97
C ILE A 109 7.02 8.77 6.58
N GLU A 110 7.23 10.00 6.14
CA GLU A 110 6.65 11.19 6.77
C GLU A 110 5.82 12.03 5.80
N GLY A 111 4.65 12.50 6.26
CA GLY A 111 3.84 13.48 5.53
C GLY A 111 3.16 12.91 4.28
N ILE A 112 2.35 11.88 4.45
CA ILE A 112 1.55 11.31 3.35
C ILE A 112 0.17 11.95 3.33
N HIS A 113 -0.26 12.43 2.17
CA HIS A 113 -1.59 12.97 1.95
C HIS A 113 -2.31 12.24 0.81
N LEU A 114 -3.36 11.52 1.14
CA LEU A 114 -4.26 10.83 0.21
C LEU A 114 -5.62 11.54 0.21
N GLU A 115 -6.07 12.06 -0.94
CA GLU A 115 -7.32 12.80 -1.05
C GLU A 115 -8.10 12.40 -2.31
N ASN A 116 -9.42 12.17 -2.16
CA ASN A 116 -10.29 11.74 -3.24
C ASN A 116 -9.79 10.43 -3.90
N ILE A 117 -9.65 9.39 -3.11
CA ILE A 117 -9.15 8.08 -3.55
C ILE A 117 -10.32 7.09 -3.62
N GLU A 118 -10.49 6.45 -4.74
CA GLU A 118 -11.42 5.32 -4.89
C GLU A 118 -10.66 4.09 -5.39
N ILE A 119 -10.70 2.99 -4.64
CA ILE A 119 -10.04 1.74 -5.02
C ILE A 119 -11.05 0.60 -4.88
N THR A 120 -11.17 -0.22 -5.94
CA THR A 120 -11.93 -1.47 -5.92
C THR A 120 -10.95 -2.64 -5.83
N TYR A 121 -11.04 -3.40 -4.75
CA TYR A 121 -10.25 -4.62 -4.53
C TYR A 121 -11.06 -5.87 -4.85
N PRO A 122 -10.43 -6.98 -5.23
CA PRO A 122 -11.13 -8.22 -5.54
C PRO A 122 -11.79 -8.87 -4.33
N GLY A 123 -11.16 -8.77 -3.14
CA GLY A 123 -11.61 -9.47 -1.94
C GLY A 123 -11.34 -10.97 -1.99
N ARG A 124 -12.27 -11.77 -1.46
CA ARG A 124 -12.29 -13.23 -1.39
C ARG A 124 -11.38 -13.89 -0.35
N ALA A 125 -10.61 -13.15 0.44
CA ALA A 125 -9.87 -13.79 1.52
C ALA A 125 -10.85 -14.35 2.57
N THR A 126 -10.79 -15.66 2.80
CA THR A 126 -11.52 -16.33 3.87
C THR A 126 -10.70 -16.33 5.16
N LYS A 127 -11.33 -16.68 6.29
CA LYS A 127 -10.62 -16.81 7.57
C LYS A 127 -9.45 -17.81 7.53
N GLY A 128 -9.58 -18.85 6.73
CA GLY A 128 -8.52 -19.85 6.55
C GLY A 128 -7.38 -19.38 5.64
N MET A 129 -7.64 -18.40 4.78
CA MET A 129 -6.65 -17.79 3.90
C MET A 129 -6.04 -16.53 4.51
N ALA A 130 -6.80 -15.80 5.34
CA ALA A 130 -6.35 -14.63 6.07
C ALA A 130 -5.60 -15.05 7.34
N TYR A 131 -4.35 -15.40 7.18
CA TYR A 131 -3.59 -16.16 8.17
C TYR A 131 -2.98 -15.32 9.30
N ILE A 132 -2.65 -14.05 9.07
CA ILE A 132 -2.05 -13.18 10.09
C ILE A 132 -3.14 -12.52 10.93
N PRO A 133 -3.39 -13.00 12.16
CA PRO A 133 -4.36 -12.36 13.05
C PRO A 133 -3.76 -11.10 13.67
N LEU A 134 -4.64 -10.20 14.14
CA LEU A 134 -4.28 -8.89 14.66
C LEU A 134 -3.31 -8.92 15.86
N ASN A 135 -3.34 -9.97 16.67
CA ASN A 135 -2.43 -10.14 17.79
C ASN A 135 -1.04 -10.68 17.38
N ARG A 136 -0.78 -10.84 16.09
CA ARG A 136 0.49 -11.31 15.52
C ARG A 136 1.00 -10.41 14.40
N LEU A 137 0.72 -9.11 14.44
CA LEU A 137 1.23 -8.14 13.44
C LEU A 137 2.76 -8.15 13.34
N ASN A 138 3.45 -8.49 14.42
CA ASN A 138 4.90 -8.68 14.43
C ASN A 138 5.38 -9.85 13.54
N GLN A 139 4.50 -10.69 13.05
CA GLN A 139 4.82 -11.75 12.08
C GLN A 139 4.84 -11.26 10.63
N VAL A 140 4.31 -10.07 10.35
CA VAL A 140 4.52 -9.43 9.04
C VAL A 140 6.01 -9.12 8.91
N PRO A 141 6.72 -9.70 7.93
CA PRO A 141 8.17 -9.52 7.82
C PRO A 141 8.52 -8.09 7.45
N GLU A 142 9.59 -7.55 8.01
CA GLU A 142 10.06 -6.19 7.68
C GLU A 142 10.68 -6.10 6.28
N GLN A 143 11.29 -7.15 5.78
CA GLN A 143 11.91 -7.22 4.45
C GLN A 143 12.84 -6.03 4.15
N ILE A 144 13.66 -5.63 5.13
CA ILE A 144 14.42 -4.37 5.14
C ILE A 144 15.36 -4.27 3.92
N ASP A 145 16.00 -5.38 3.57
CA ASP A 145 17.06 -5.50 2.56
C ASP A 145 16.60 -6.14 1.23
N LYS A 146 15.29 -6.36 1.06
CA LYS A 146 14.75 -7.03 -0.13
C LYS A 146 14.45 -6.05 -1.26
N TYR A 147 14.43 -6.58 -2.47
CA TYR A 147 13.97 -5.84 -3.64
C TYR A 147 12.50 -5.40 -3.42
N PRO A 148 12.17 -4.13 -3.68
CA PRO A 148 10.81 -3.62 -3.41
C PRO A 148 9.83 -4.14 -4.46
N GLU A 149 8.90 -4.96 -3.99
CA GLU A 149 7.78 -5.46 -4.76
C GLU A 149 6.54 -5.38 -3.86
N PHE A 150 5.39 -4.98 -4.37
CA PHE A 150 4.19 -4.81 -3.53
C PHE A 150 3.74 -6.12 -2.83
N SER A 151 4.12 -7.26 -3.38
CA SER A 151 3.87 -8.59 -2.82
C SER A 151 4.93 -9.07 -1.81
N MET A 152 5.97 -8.29 -1.57
CA MET A 152 7.15 -8.70 -0.81
C MET A 152 6.89 -9.14 0.64
N PHE A 153 5.81 -8.69 1.23
CA PHE A 153 5.44 -9.05 2.60
C PHE A 153 4.66 -10.35 2.71
N GLY A 154 4.31 -10.98 1.58
CA GLY A 154 3.37 -12.07 1.54
C GLY A 154 1.96 -11.62 1.89
N GLU A 155 1.21 -12.45 2.61
CA GLU A 155 -0.11 -12.08 3.09
C GLU A 155 -0.03 -10.93 4.11
N LEU A 156 -0.88 -9.93 3.92
CA LEU A 156 -1.05 -8.82 4.85
C LEU A 156 -2.40 -8.92 5.56
N PRO A 157 -2.49 -8.47 6.83
CA PRO A 157 -3.69 -8.64 7.66
C PRO A 157 -4.85 -7.67 7.32
N SER A 158 -4.76 -6.94 6.24
CA SER A 158 -5.81 -6.05 5.72
C SER A 158 -6.08 -6.31 4.25
N TRP A 159 -7.27 -5.90 3.74
CA TRP A 159 -7.58 -6.01 2.32
C TRP A 159 -7.40 -4.70 1.54
N GLY A 160 -7.47 -3.54 2.20
CA GLY A 160 -7.43 -2.22 1.57
C GLY A 160 -6.08 -1.52 1.73
N PHE A 161 -5.71 -1.16 2.96
CA PHE A 161 -4.41 -0.54 3.26
C PHE A 161 -3.70 -1.23 4.42
N TYR A 162 -2.40 -1.42 4.26
CA TYR A 162 -1.46 -1.75 5.33
C TYR A 162 -0.43 -0.62 5.47
N ILE A 163 -0.41 0.03 6.64
CA ILE A 163 0.41 1.20 6.89
C ILE A 163 1.28 0.93 8.11
N ARG A 164 2.61 1.02 7.95
CA ARG A 164 3.55 0.71 9.03
C ARG A 164 4.73 1.66 9.04
N HIS A 165 5.22 2.03 10.22
CA HIS A 165 6.34 2.96 10.42
C HIS A 165 6.14 4.26 9.62
N THR A 166 5.03 4.93 9.87
CA THR A 166 4.63 6.15 9.15
C THR A 166 4.29 7.26 10.13
N LYS A 167 4.62 8.51 9.78
CA LYS A 167 4.27 9.71 10.55
C LYS A 167 3.50 10.71 9.70
N ASN A 168 2.53 11.37 10.35
CA ASN A 168 1.74 12.44 9.72
C ASN A 168 1.07 11.99 8.41
N ILE A 169 0.27 10.93 8.49
CA ILE A 169 -0.55 10.49 7.37
C ILE A 169 -1.95 11.13 7.43
N LYS A 170 -2.37 11.72 6.34
CA LYS A 170 -3.73 12.25 6.16
C LYS A 170 -4.44 11.50 5.05
N MET A 171 -5.63 10.96 5.37
CA MET A 171 -6.53 10.31 4.42
C MET A 171 -7.87 11.06 4.45
N LYS A 172 -8.28 11.64 3.31
CA LYS A 172 -9.51 12.40 3.18
C LYS A 172 -10.31 11.97 1.96
N ASN A 173 -11.60 11.72 2.15
CA ASN A 173 -12.49 11.24 1.10
C ASN A 173 -11.90 10.00 0.39
N VAL A 174 -11.66 8.95 1.16
CA VAL A 174 -11.14 7.67 0.67
C VAL A 174 -12.24 6.63 0.67
N LYS A 175 -12.53 6.08 -0.50
CA LYS A 175 -13.57 5.08 -0.71
C LYS A 175 -12.93 3.76 -1.17
N LEU A 176 -13.02 2.76 -0.31
CA LEU A 176 -12.56 1.41 -0.62
C LEU A 176 -13.75 0.51 -0.88
N LYS A 177 -13.70 -0.23 -1.98
CA LYS A 177 -14.75 -1.15 -2.43
C LYS A 177 -14.21 -2.57 -2.49
N LEU A 178 -15.09 -3.53 -2.34
CA LEU A 178 -14.83 -4.94 -2.56
C LEU A 178 -15.74 -5.47 -3.68
N THR A 179 -15.18 -6.24 -4.61
CA THR A 179 -15.98 -6.99 -5.58
C THR A 179 -16.67 -8.16 -4.90
N GLU A 180 -15.96 -8.87 -4.05
CA GLU A 180 -16.46 -9.99 -3.24
C GLU A 180 -16.10 -9.75 -1.76
N PRO A 181 -16.84 -10.33 -0.80
CA PRO A 181 -16.53 -10.19 0.62
C PRO A 181 -15.10 -10.63 0.96
N ASP A 182 -14.48 -9.92 1.91
CA ASP A 182 -13.16 -10.25 2.46
C ASP A 182 -13.24 -10.34 3.99
N TYR A 183 -12.57 -11.31 4.57
CA TYR A 183 -12.57 -11.53 6.01
C TYR A 183 -11.75 -10.49 6.79
N ARG A 184 -10.70 -9.95 6.17
CA ARG A 184 -9.77 -9.01 6.80
C ARG A 184 -10.40 -7.62 6.98
N PRO A 185 -9.92 -6.79 7.93
CA PRO A 185 -10.30 -5.37 8.01
C PRO A 185 -9.81 -4.57 6.79
N PRO A 186 -10.46 -3.44 6.49
CA PRO A 186 -10.06 -2.59 5.36
C PRO A 186 -8.71 -1.92 5.54
N ILE A 187 -8.37 -1.47 6.75
CA ILE A 187 -7.13 -0.74 7.03
C ILE A 187 -6.51 -1.22 8.33
N ILE A 188 -5.22 -1.44 8.32
CA ILE A 188 -4.40 -1.64 9.51
C ILE A 188 -3.30 -0.59 9.53
N MET A 189 -3.11 0.03 10.71
CA MET A 189 -2.05 0.98 11.02
C MET A 189 -1.21 0.45 12.18
N ASP A 190 0.05 0.10 11.91
CA ASP A 190 1.00 -0.50 12.84
C ASP A 190 2.22 0.44 13.00
N ASP A 191 2.47 0.94 14.20
CA ASP A 191 3.47 2.00 14.48
C ASP A 191 3.28 3.24 13.58
N VAL A 192 2.08 3.81 13.63
CA VAL A 192 1.72 5.04 12.90
C VAL A 192 1.50 6.17 13.91
N LYS A 193 2.02 7.36 13.62
CA LYS A 193 1.95 8.54 14.49
C LYS A 193 1.41 9.75 13.74
N GLY A 194 0.43 10.44 14.32
CA GLY A 194 -0.13 11.67 13.73
C GLY A 194 -1.01 11.40 12.50
N GLU A 195 -1.88 10.41 12.62
CA GLU A 195 -2.89 10.12 11.60
C GLU A 195 -4.05 11.12 11.65
N SER A 196 -4.58 11.47 10.48
CA SER A 196 -5.80 12.25 10.31
C SER A 196 -6.69 11.57 9.28
N LEU A 197 -7.86 11.10 9.72
CA LEU A 197 -8.76 10.27 8.92
C LEU A 197 -10.11 10.98 8.80
N GLU A 198 -10.46 11.42 7.60
CA GLU A 198 -11.68 12.18 7.31
C GLU A 198 -12.44 11.55 6.15
N GLN A 199 -13.73 11.27 6.33
CA GLN A 199 -14.61 10.77 5.26
C GLN A 199 -14.08 9.49 4.61
N LEU A 200 -13.94 8.43 5.42
CA LEU A 200 -13.57 7.11 4.94
C LEU A 200 -14.83 6.27 4.70
N PHE A 201 -14.91 5.60 3.56
CA PHE A 201 -16.07 4.81 3.14
C PHE A 201 -15.67 3.36 2.83
N PHE A 202 -16.34 2.41 3.46
CA PHE A 202 -16.13 0.96 3.31
C PHE A 202 -17.45 0.23 3.13
N PRO A 203 -17.46 -1.03 2.68
CA PRO A 203 -18.66 -1.87 2.72
C PRO A 203 -19.25 -1.97 4.13
N LEU A 204 -20.58 -1.88 4.24
CA LEU A 204 -21.33 -1.68 5.48
C LEU A 204 -21.34 -2.86 6.47
N ASP A 205 -20.88 -4.03 6.06
CA ASP A 205 -20.97 -5.29 6.81
C ASP A 205 -19.86 -5.49 7.85
N LYS A 206 -18.91 -4.58 7.98
CA LYS A 206 -17.76 -4.67 8.90
C LYS A 206 -17.89 -3.70 10.06
N ARG A 207 -17.95 -4.21 11.31
CA ARG A 207 -18.08 -3.41 12.53
C ARG A 207 -16.79 -2.74 12.98
N GLU A 208 -15.65 -3.35 12.68
CA GLU A 208 -14.32 -2.82 12.98
C GLU A 208 -13.60 -2.51 11.68
N GLN A 209 -13.56 -1.23 11.33
CA GLN A 209 -13.14 -0.82 10.01
C GLN A 209 -11.69 -0.35 9.94
N ILE A 210 -11.13 0.11 11.06
CA ILE A 210 -9.74 0.58 11.12
C ILE A 210 -9.14 0.13 12.45
N ILE A 211 -7.94 -0.42 12.38
CA ILE A 211 -7.19 -0.86 13.56
C ILE A 211 -5.87 -0.12 13.61
N ILE A 212 -5.66 0.61 14.69
CA ILE A 212 -4.43 1.32 14.97
C ILE A 212 -3.72 0.57 16.10
N VAL A 213 -2.49 0.16 15.84
CA VAL A 213 -1.62 -0.48 16.81
C VAL A 213 -0.41 0.42 17.02
N ASN A 214 -0.25 0.94 18.24
CA ASN A 214 0.85 1.83 18.65
C ASN A 214 1.96 1.06 19.38
#